data_183de3ac63332231b6ac62ce1bad1885
#
_entry.id   183de3ac63332231b6ac62ce1bad1885
#
_cell.length_a   1.000
_cell.length_b   1.000
_cell.length_c   1.000
_cell.angle_alpha   90.00
_cell.angle_beta   90.00
_cell.angle_gamma   90.00
#
_symmetry.space_group_name_H-M   'P 1'
#
loop_
_entity.id
_entity.type
_entity.pdbx_description
1 polymer ?
#
loop_
_entity_poly.entity_id
_entity_poly.type
_entity_poly.pdbx_seq_one_letter_code
_entity_poly.pdbx_strand_id
1 'polypeptide(L)'
;MFERLTRRSVTGLLGAGAMALGLTAIPVQQAMAVDFSGKRVRIIVPFNEGGGTDSLTRALVPFMEKYLPGNPKILVVNKPGAGGIVGGNYFEDRAPKDGTWAFALSTSTVMNYLLGDPRVKFDIKGWEPIILLPRGNMVYGRTELGLKGLNPKDFVAKLRSHPKDKLVFGGKTPTSSSINKRMALSLLGVEVKDVWGMKGNGPMAQAFERGEFTLNFDNSLSYLNNRKGFRESGIATELYTHGAPDSQGKWKDANGKYYRDPTWPNVPTIYEIYEEGTGQKFEGPKALSTLALIRVGTLANKSFHLPKGADKEALAAWRDALTKTMTDPDFAKKKAKVLGKFTVTIGEPARVALHKAIILSKEEKAYIKEYVKVRYNLKLNM
;
A
#
# COMPACT_ATOMS: atom_id res chain seq x y z
N MET A 1 -71.65 -33.91 34.54
CA MET A 1 -73.00 -33.31 34.67
C MET A 1 -73.14 -32.49 33.39
N PHE A 2 -73.60 -33.12 32.32
CA PHE A 2 -74.87 -32.91 31.59
C PHE A 2 -75.19 -31.41 31.42
N GLU A 3 -75.46 -30.82 30.25
CA GLU A 3 -76.27 -31.14 29.03
C GLU A 3 -75.86 -30.13 27.93
N ARG A 4 -75.62 -30.48 26.69
CA ARG A 4 -76.54 -30.75 25.54
C ARG A 4 -77.32 -29.54 25.01
N LEU A 5 -77.11 -29.31 23.72
CA LEU A 5 -78.00 -28.91 22.59
C LEU A 5 -78.46 -27.45 22.56
N THR A 6 -78.42 -26.77 21.42
CA THR A 6 -79.23 -27.03 20.21
C THR A 6 -78.75 -26.21 19.01
N ARG A 7 -78.92 -26.82 17.82
CA ARG A 7 -78.84 -26.21 16.48
C ARG A 7 -79.90 -25.15 16.26
N ARG A 8 -79.59 -24.09 15.56
CA ARG A 8 -80.52 -23.46 14.61
C ARG A 8 -79.81 -22.87 13.44
N SER A 9 -80.12 -23.40 12.25
CA SER A 9 -79.76 -22.93 10.93
C SER A 9 -80.49 -21.63 10.60
N VAL A 10 -79.87 -20.67 10.00
CA VAL A 10 -80.50 -19.66 9.15
C VAL A 10 -79.63 -19.45 7.92
N THR A 11 -80.20 -19.81 6.81
CA THR A 11 -79.76 -19.58 5.42
C THR A 11 -79.93 -18.10 5.06
N GLY A 12 -78.95 -17.49 4.41
CA GLY A 12 -79.15 -16.13 3.89
C GLY A 12 -77.96 -15.62 2.99
N LEU A 13 -78.22 -15.74 1.73
CA LEU A 13 -77.73 -14.95 0.57
C LEU A 13 -76.26 -14.76 0.29
N LEU A 14 -75.92 -15.26 -0.89
CA LEU A 14 -74.76 -14.95 -1.78
C LEU A 14 -74.60 -13.46 -2.06
N GLY A 15 -73.37 -12.99 -1.85
CA GLY A 15 -72.84 -11.74 -2.39
C GLY A 15 -71.43 -11.97 -2.86
N ALA A 16 -71.27 -12.29 -4.14
CA ALA A 16 -69.93 -12.45 -4.81
C ALA A 16 -69.31 -11.10 -4.98
N GLY A 17 -68.29 -10.81 -4.16
CA GLY A 17 -67.39 -9.70 -4.35
C GLY A 17 -65.94 -10.24 -4.62
N ALA A 18 -65.63 -10.52 -5.90
CA ALA A 18 -64.29 -10.85 -6.32
C ALA A 18 -63.44 -9.59 -6.23
N MET A 19 -62.70 -9.38 -5.11
CA MET A 19 -61.58 -8.47 -5.08
C MET A 19 -60.41 -9.14 -5.80
N ALA A 20 -60.21 -8.78 -7.08
CA ALA A 20 -58.97 -9.04 -7.81
C ALA A 20 -57.83 -8.22 -7.16
N LEU A 21 -57.08 -8.84 -6.26
CA LEU A 21 -55.76 -8.36 -5.84
C LEU A 21 -54.87 -8.42 -7.06
N GLY A 22 -54.77 -7.30 -7.79
CA GLY A 22 -53.77 -7.09 -8.79
C GLY A 22 -52.37 -7.11 -8.13
N LEU A 23 -51.71 -8.27 -8.12
CA LEU A 23 -50.30 -8.37 -7.90
C LEU A 23 -49.61 -7.65 -9.08
N THR A 24 -49.35 -6.35 -8.90
CA THR A 24 -48.37 -5.65 -9.74
C THR A 24 -47.04 -6.32 -9.49
N ALA A 25 -46.65 -7.25 -10.35
CA ALA A 25 -45.29 -7.76 -10.43
C ALA A 25 -44.36 -6.54 -10.73
N ILE A 26 -43.74 -6.00 -9.70
CA ILE A 26 -42.65 -5.05 -9.87
C ILE A 26 -41.60 -5.84 -10.62
N PRO A 27 -41.24 -5.44 -11.86
CA PRO A 27 -40.12 -6.09 -12.55
C PRO A 27 -38.91 -5.98 -11.66
N VAL A 28 -38.44 -7.08 -11.09
CA VAL A 28 -37.13 -7.18 -10.51
C VAL A 28 -36.20 -6.97 -11.69
N GLN A 29 -35.71 -5.74 -11.85
CA GLN A 29 -34.71 -5.40 -12.82
C GLN A 29 -33.47 -6.19 -12.41
N GLN A 30 -33.26 -7.36 -13.04
CA GLN A 30 -32.02 -8.11 -12.89
C GLN A 30 -30.90 -7.13 -13.27
N ALA A 31 -30.16 -6.68 -12.28
CA ALA A 31 -28.95 -5.93 -12.52
C ALA A 31 -28.11 -6.78 -13.49
N MET A 32 -27.91 -6.30 -14.70
CA MET A 32 -27.10 -7.02 -15.69
C MET A 32 -25.69 -7.07 -15.12
N ALA A 33 -25.24 -8.28 -14.80
CA ALA A 33 -23.88 -8.48 -14.32
C ALA A 33 -22.89 -7.81 -15.28
N VAL A 34 -21.98 -6.97 -14.76
CA VAL A 34 -20.99 -6.30 -15.58
C VAL A 34 -20.21 -7.34 -16.39
N ASP A 35 -20.03 -7.08 -17.69
CA ASP A 35 -19.22 -7.89 -18.59
C ASP A 35 -18.09 -7.04 -19.20
N PHE A 36 -16.86 -7.53 -19.12
CA PHE A 36 -15.67 -6.92 -19.71
C PHE A 36 -15.25 -7.57 -21.03
N SER A 37 -16.04 -8.48 -21.61
CA SER A 37 -15.77 -9.09 -22.91
C SER A 37 -15.51 -8.02 -23.98
N GLY A 38 -14.41 -8.14 -24.72
CA GLY A 38 -14.02 -7.20 -25.76
C GLY A 38 -13.61 -5.80 -25.29
N LYS A 39 -13.72 -5.50 -23.99
CA LYS A 39 -13.31 -4.20 -23.44
C LYS A 39 -11.80 -4.13 -23.25
N ARG A 40 -11.24 -2.92 -23.38
CA ARG A 40 -9.82 -2.64 -23.12
C ARG A 40 -9.61 -2.33 -21.63
N VAL A 41 -9.42 -3.36 -20.84
CA VAL A 41 -9.14 -3.20 -19.40
C VAL A 41 -7.69 -2.77 -19.18
N ARG A 42 -7.46 -1.82 -18.27
CA ARG A 42 -6.13 -1.28 -17.98
C ARG A 42 -5.86 -1.20 -16.49
N ILE A 43 -4.61 -1.42 -16.10
CA ILE A 43 -4.13 -1.06 -14.76
C ILE A 43 -3.02 -0.03 -14.92
N ILE A 44 -3.26 1.17 -14.37
CA ILE A 44 -2.28 2.26 -14.38
C ILE A 44 -1.29 2.04 -13.25
N VAL A 45 -0.01 1.88 -13.60
CA VAL A 45 1.11 1.77 -12.67
C VAL A 45 1.90 3.09 -12.71
N PRO A 46 1.98 3.85 -11.60
CA PRO A 46 2.59 5.19 -11.61
C PRO A 46 4.13 5.20 -11.51
N PHE A 47 4.79 4.15 -11.98
CA PHE A 47 6.25 3.97 -11.95
C PHE A 47 6.75 3.24 -13.18
N ASN A 48 8.06 3.30 -13.42
CA ASN A 48 8.70 2.50 -14.46
C ASN A 48 8.60 1.00 -14.13
N GLU A 49 8.82 0.20 -15.16
CA GLU A 49 8.89 -1.25 -15.11
C GLU A 49 9.96 -1.74 -14.14
N GLY A 50 9.84 -2.98 -13.68
CA GLY A 50 10.80 -3.66 -12.80
C GLY A 50 10.80 -3.18 -11.34
N GLY A 51 9.98 -2.20 -10.99
CA GLY A 51 9.74 -1.80 -9.61
C GLY A 51 8.69 -2.68 -8.92
N GLY A 52 8.64 -2.63 -7.56
CA GLY A 52 7.75 -3.52 -6.79
C GLY A 52 6.25 -3.34 -7.05
N THR A 53 5.79 -2.19 -7.56
CA THR A 53 4.37 -2.00 -7.94
C THR A 53 4.10 -2.67 -9.28
N ASP A 54 4.98 -2.49 -10.25
CA ASP A 54 4.89 -3.10 -11.57
C ASP A 54 4.96 -4.63 -11.49
N SER A 55 5.96 -5.17 -10.79
CA SER A 55 6.13 -6.61 -10.59
C SER A 55 4.93 -7.27 -9.92
N LEU A 56 4.37 -6.62 -8.87
CA LEU A 56 3.15 -7.10 -8.20
C LEU A 56 1.95 -7.10 -9.15
N THR A 57 1.76 -6.00 -9.89
CA THR A 57 0.64 -5.88 -10.84
C THR A 57 0.70 -6.99 -11.89
N ARG A 58 1.86 -7.17 -12.53
CA ARG A 58 2.05 -8.21 -13.56
C ARG A 58 1.90 -9.63 -13.01
N ALA A 59 2.25 -9.86 -11.75
CA ALA A 59 2.06 -11.16 -11.10
C ALA A 59 0.59 -11.49 -10.83
N LEU A 60 -0.27 -10.47 -10.61
CA LEU A 60 -1.70 -10.64 -10.35
C LEU A 60 -2.55 -10.64 -11.63
N VAL A 61 -2.10 -9.96 -12.70
CA VAL A 61 -2.86 -9.81 -13.96
C VAL A 61 -3.39 -11.13 -14.51
N PRO A 62 -2.61 -12.23 -14.64
CA PRO A 62 -3.14 -13.48 -15.20
C PRO A 62 -4.34 -14.05 -14.43
N PHE A 63 -4.37 -13.85 -13.11
CA PHE A 63 -5.45 -14.30 -12.26
C PHE A 63 -6.66 -13.36 -12.31
N MET A 64 -6.42 -12.05 -12.38
CA MET A 64 -7.50 -11.08 -12.59
C MET A 64 -8.17 -11.29 -13.97
N GLU A 65 -7.40 -11.54 -15.03
CA GLU A 65 -7.93 -11.93 -16.35
C GLU A 65 -8.80 -13.20 -16.27
N LYS A 66 -8.36 -14.20 -15.48
CA LYS A 66 -9.09 -15.47 -15.31
C LYS A 66 -10.44 -15.31 -14.63
N TYR A 67 -10.57 -14.37 -13.69
CA TYR A 67 -11.75 -14.26 -12.82
C TYR A 67 -12.63 -13.04 -13.04
N LEU A 68 -12.18 -12.03 -13.79
CA LEU A 68 -13.06 -10.94 -14.20
C LEU A 68 -14.08 -11.45 -15.22
N PRO A 69 -15.38 -11.05 -15.12
CA PRO A 69 -16.40 -11.42 -16.08
C PRO A 69 -16.00 -11.08 -17.51
N GLY A 70 -16.17 -12.05 -18.42
CA GLY A 70 -15.74 -11.90 -19.80
C GLY A 70 -14.25 -12.17 -20.07
N ASN A 71 -13.48 -12.56 -19.06
CA ASN A 71 -12.05 -12.89 -19.15
C ASN A 71 -11.23 -11.88 -19.98
N PRO A 72 -11.33 -10.58 -19.70
CA PRO A 72 -10.71 -9.54 -20.51
C PRO A 72 -9.19 -9.62 -20.45
N LYS A 73 -8.52 -9.19 -21.52
CA LYS A 73 -7.08 -8.90 -21.46
C LYS A 73 -6.82 -7.60 -20.72
N ILE A 74 -5.89 -7.65 -19.75
CA ILE A 74 -5.54 -6.51 -18.92
C ILE A 74 -4.19 -5.92 -19.36
N LEU A 75 -4.21 -4.70 -19.84
CA LEU A 75 -3.01 -3.96 -20.21
C LEU A 75 -2.44 -3.23 -18.98
N VAL A 76 -1.22 -3.54 -18.60
CA VAL A 76 -0.46 -2.76 -17.59
C VAL A 76 0.16 -1.54 -18.27
N VAL A 77 -0.24 -0.34 -17.83
CA VAL A 77 0.20 0.94 -18.41
C VAL A 77 1.06 1.68 -17.39
N ASN A 78 2.35 1.78 -17.65
CA ASN A 78 3.27 2.52 -16.82
C ASN A 78 3.19 4.03 -17.12
N LYS A 79 2.87 4.85 -16.09
CA LYS A 79 2.81 6.32 -16.15
C LYS A 79 3.68 6.92 -15.04
N PRO A 80 5.01 6.84 -15.17
CA PRO A 80 5.94 7.28 -14.13
C PRO A 80 6.07 8.80 -14.07
N GLY A 81 6.48 9.30 -12.92
CA GLY A 81 6.85 10.70 -12.72
C GLY A 81 6.44 11.24 -11.35
N ALA A 82 7.27 12.13 -10.81
CA ALA A 82 7.06 12.84 -9.55
C ALA A 82 6.59 11.94 -8.39
N GLY A 83 7.19 10.75 -8.22
CA GLY A 83 6.83 9.83 -7.14
C GLY A 83 5.41 9.26 -7.26
N GLY A 84 4.86 9.19 -8.46
CA GLY A 84 3.52 8.67 -8.76
C GLY A 84 2.45 9.75 -8.91
N ILE A 85 2.79 11.03 -8.76
CA ILE A 85 1.84 12.14 -8.94
C ILE A 85 1.33 12.19 -10.38
N VAL A 86 2.22 12.03 -11.37
CA VAL A 86 1.84 12.07 -12.79
C VAL A 86 0.80 11.00 -13.11
N GLY A 87 1.05 9.75 -12.69
CA GLY A 87 0.11 8.65 -12.90
C GLY A 87 -1.20 8.82 -12.12
N GLY A 88 -1.14 9.34 -10.89
CA GLY A 88 -2.32 9.62 -10.07
C GLY A 88 -3.21 10.70 -10.67
N ASN A 89 -2.63 11.83 -11.09
CA ASN A 89 -3.37 12.90 -11.75
C ASN A 89 -3.98 12.41 -13.08
N TYR A 90 -3.23 11.63 -13.86
CA TYR A 90 -3.74 11.04 -15.10
C TYR A 90 -4.94 10.12 -14.86
N PHE A 91 -4.89 9.29 -13.81
CA PHE A 91 -5.98 8.40 -13.46
C PHE A 91 -7.22 9.19 -12.99
N GLU A 92 -7.04 10.17 -12.11
CA GLU A 92 -8.13 11.03 -11.62
C GLU A 92 -8.88 11.72 -12.77
N ASP A 93 -8.13 12.24 -13.74
CA ASP A 93 -8.67 13.01 -14.87
C ASP A 93 -9.30 12.13 -15.96
N ARG A 94 -8.79 10.93 -16.18
CA ARG A 94 -9.08 10.14 -17.38
C ARG A 94 -9.79 8.81 -17.14
N ALA A 95 -9.81 8.29 -15.92
CA ALA A 95 -10.36 6.96 -15.68
C ALA A 95 -11.89 6.96 -15.82
N PRO A 96 -12.45 6.13 -16.71
CA PRO A 96 -13.90 5.98 -16.83
C PRO A 96 -14.45 5.26 -15.61
N LYS A 97 -15.71 5.51 -15.27
CA LYS A 97 -16.36 4.92 -14.11
C LYS A 97 -16.89 3.49 -14.34
N ASP A 98 -16.80 2.98 -15.54
CA ASP A 98 -17.29 1.66 -15.96
C ASP A 98 -16.43 0.47 -15.47
N GLY A 99 -15.42 0.71 -14.65
CA GLY A 99 -14.53 -0.30 -14.12
C GLY A 99 -13.45 -0.81 -15.09
N THR A 100 -13.35 -0.28 -16.31
CA THR A 100 -12.32 -0.71 -17.27
C THR A 100 -10.91 -0.23 -16.90
N TRP A 101 -10.77 0.75 -16.00
CA TRP A 101 -9.48 1.19 -15.50
C TRP A 101 -9.35 0.99 -14.00
N ALA A 102 -8.23 0.39 -13.58
CA ALA A 102 -7.81 0.35 -12.19
C ALA A 102 -6.47 1.07 -12.01
N PHE A 103 -6.18 1.50 -10.79
CA PHE A 103 -4.94 2.15 -10.41
C PHE A 103 -4.18 1.31 -9.39
N ALA A 104 -2.91 1.05 -9.65
CA ALA A 104 -2.00 0.38 -8.71
C ALA A 104 -1.34 1.41 -7.80
N LEU A 105 -1.98 1.70 -6.68
CA LEU A 105 -1.50 2.65 -5.68
C LEU A 105 -0.24 2.14 -4.97
N SER A 106 0.63 3.05 -4.58
CA SER A 106 1.83 2.74 -3.79
C SER A 106 2.08 3.77 -2.70
N THR A 107 2.93 3.41 -1.74
CA THR A 107 3.36 4.29 -0.65
C THR A 107 3.75 5.69 -1.12
N SER A 108 4.49 5.83 -2.23
CA SER A 108 4.92 7.15 -2.70
C SER A 108 3.74 8.01 -3.13
N THR A 109 2.77 7.43 -3.83
CA THR A 109 1.55 8.13 -4.25
C THR A 109 0.72 8.55 -3.03
N VAL A 110 0.59 7.62 -2.05
CA VAL A 110 -0.09 7.91 -0.77
C VAL A 110 0.61 9.03 0.01
N MET A 111 1.94 8.98 0.11
CA MET A 111 2.71 10.00 0.83
C MET A 111 2.59 11.38 0.18
N ASN A 112 2.71 11.48 -1.14
CA ASN A 112 2.55 12.75 -1.84
C ASN A 112 1.17 13.37 -1.57
N TYR A 113 0.11 12.56 -1.60
CA TYR A 113 -1.24 12.98 -1.26
C TYR A 113 -1.36 13.41 0.22
N LEU A 114 -0.93 12.55 1.13
CA LEU A 114 -1.04 12.77 2.57
C LEU A 114 -0.28 14.02 3.05
N LEU A 115 0.89 14.26 2.46
CA LEU A 115 1.74 15.40 2.79
C LEU A 115 1.33 16.69 2.05
N GLY A 116 0.27 16.64 1.25
CA GLY A 116 -0.24 17.81 0.54
C GLY A 116 0.78 18.39 -0.44
N ASP A 117 1.45 17.56 -1.22
CA ASP A 117 2.31 18.04 -2.31
C ASP A 117 1.46 18.88 -3.29
N PRO A 118 1.83 20.14 -3.56
CA PRO A 118 0.98 21.05 -4.34
C PRO A 118 0.70 20.58 -5.78
N ARG A 119 1.45 19.63 -6.29
CA ARG A 119 1.26 19.02 -7.62
C ARG A 119 0.19 17.93 -7.65
N VAL A 120 -0.27 17.45 -6.50
CA VAL A 120 -1.31 16.42 -6.39
C VAL A 120 -2.68 17.04 -6.69
N LYS A 121 -3.39 16.46 -7.66
CA LYS A 121 -4.74 16.84 -8.09
C LYS A 121 -5.76 15.72 -7.90
N PHE A 122 -5.37 14.60 -7.32
CA PHE A 122 -6.22 13.42 -7.05
C PHE A 122 -6.59 13.32 -5.57
N ASP A 123 -7.73 12.67 -5.29
CA ASP A 123 -8.22 12.38 -3.94
C ASP A 123 -8.33 10.87 -3.71
N ILE A 124 -7.29 10.28 -3.08
CA ILE A 124 -7.27 8.85 -2.77
C ILE A 124 -8.44 8.41 -1.88
N LYS A 125 -8.94 9.28 -1.00
CA LYS A 125 -10.08 8.96 -0.13
C LYS A 125 -11.37 8.79 -0.92
N GLY A 126 -11.48 9.46 -2.06
CA GLY A 126 -12.59 9.31 -2.98
C GLY A 126 -12.52 8.07 -3.87
N TRP A 127 -11.36 7.46 -4.06
CA TRP A 127 -11.21 6.28 -4.88
C TRP A 127 -11.80 5.02 -4.22
N GLU A 128 -12.23 4.07 -5.05
CA GLU A 128 -12.87 2.84 -4.61
C GLU A 128 -11.83 1.72 -4.42
N PRO A 129 -11.45 1.37 -3.19
CA PRO A 129 -10.45 0.34 -2.97
C PRO A 129 -10.99 -1.05 -3.30
N ILE A 130 -10.19 -1.80 -4.04
CA ILE A 130 -10.44 -3.19 -4.38
C ILE A 130 -9.74 -4.07 -3.34
N ILE A 131 -8.44 -3.86 -3.15
CA ILE A 131 -7.56 -4.65 -2.27
C ILE A 131 -6.49 -3.77 -1.65
N LEU A 132 -6.11 -4.07 -0.41
CA LEU A 132 -4.98 -3.48 0.30
C LEU A 132 -3.97 -4.56 0.66
N LEU A 133 -2.70 -4.29 0.35
CA LEU A 133 -1.56 -5.21 0.48
C LEU A 133 -0.45 -4.52 1.28
N PRO A 134 -0.47 -4.62 2.62
CA PRO A 134 0.62 -4.13 3.46
C PRO A 134 1.94 -4.80 3.10
N ARG A 135 3.05 -4.09 3.30
CA ARG A 135 4.42 -4.61 3.08
C ARG A 135 5.40 -3.86 3.96
N GLY A 136 6.37 -4.57 4.46
CA GLY A 136 7.52 -3.95 5.11
C GLY A 136 8.44 -3.21 4.14
N ASN A 137 9.48 -2.63 4.70
CA ASN A 137 10.51 -1.94 3.94
C ASN A 137 11.88 -2.37 4.42
N MET A 138 12.79 -2.59 3.48
CA MET A 138 14.21 -2.85 3.69
C MET A 138 15.01 -1.62 3.25
N VAL A 139 15.89 -1.15 4.11
CA VAL A 139 16.95 -0.19 3.77
C VAL A 139 18.26 -0.96 3.71
N TYR A 140 18.99 -0.76 2.64
CA TYR A 140 20.26 -1.43 2.38
C TYR A 140 21.31 -0.43 1.90
N GLY A 141 22.55 -0.77 2.14
CA GLY A 141 23.70 0.04 1.74
C GLY A 141 24.73 -0.79 0.99
N ARG A 142 25.66 -0.13 0.32
CA ARG A 142 26.80 -0.79 -0.29
C ARG A 142 27.68 -1.42 0.79
N THR A 143 28.16 -2.62 0.54
CA THR A 143 28.97 -3.38 1.51
C THR A 143 30.27 -2.65 1.87
N GLU A 144 30.80 -1.84 0.94
CA GLU A 144 31.98 -1.00 1.14
C GLU A 144 31.83 0.08 2.23
N LEU A 145 30.60 0.37 2.68
CA LEU A 145 30.37 1.23 3.85
C LEU A 145 30.82 0.58 5.17
N GLY A 146 31.14 -0.72 5.15
CA GLY A 146 31.66 -1.43 6.32
C GLY A 146 30.66 -1.57 7.47
N LEU A 147 29.35 -1.67 7.16
CA LEU A 147 28.27 -1.71 8.15
C LEU A 147 27.82 -3.14 8.49
N LYS A 148 28.29 -4.15 7.74
CA LYS A 148 27.87 -5.54 7.88
C LYS A 148 28.34 -6.13 9.21
N GLY A 149 27.39 -6.74 9.96
CA GLY A 149 27.68 -7.50 11.18
C GLY A 149 28.01 -6.65 12.40
N LEU A 150 27.93 -5.33 12.30
CA LEU A 150 28.11 -4.44 13.45
C LEU A 150 26.91 -4.53 14.41
N ASN A 151 27.17 -4.47 15.72
CA ASN A 151 26.11 -4.24 16.70
C ASN A 151 25.50 -2.83 16.53
N PRO A 152 24.34 -2.52 17.07
CA PRO A 152 23.65 -1.25 16.85
C PRO A 152 24.48 -0.01 17.23
N LYS A 153 25.27 -0.07 18.30
CA LYS A 153 26.12 1.06 18.76
C LYS A 153 27.22 1.36 17.74
N ASP A 154 27.96 0.33 17.34
CA ASP A 154 29.05 0.46 16.35
C ASP A 154 28.49 0.79 14.96
N PHE A 155 27.32 0.25 14.61
CA PHE A 155 26.63 0.59 13.38
C PHE A 155 26.29 2.08 13.29
N VAL A 156 25.70 2.66 14.35
CA VAL A 156 25.36 4.07 14.38
C VAL A 156 26.63 4.93 14.37
N ALA A 157 27.65 4.58 15.15
CA ALA A 157 28.92 5.29 15.18
C ALA A 157 29.61 5.28 13.81
N LYS A 158 29.68 4.10 13.16
CA LYS A 158 30.28 3.94 11.84
C LYS A 158 29.50 4.71 10.78
N LEU A 159 28.18 4.64 10.81
CA LEU A 159 27.32 5.35 9.84
C LEU A 159 27.50 6.87 9.96
N ARG A 160 27.59 7.40 11.19
CA ARG A 160 27.88 8.82 11.46
C ARG A 160 29.29 9.26 11.06
N SER A 161 30.26 8.36 11.07
CA SER A 161 31.64 8.68 10.69
C SER A 161 31.84 8.91 9.19
N HIS A 162 30.88 8.47 8.37
CA HIS A 162 30.95 8.73 6.94
C HIS A 162 30.57 10.19 6.62
N PRO A 163 31.37 10.90 5.83
CA PRO A 163 30.99 12.22 5.36
C PRO A 163 29.75 12.14 4.47
N LYS A 164 28.93 13.21 4.49
CA LYS A 164 27.63 13.28 3.81
C LYS A 164 27.69 12.92 2.32
N ASP A 165 28.73 13.30 1.62
CA ASP A 165 28.95 13.03 0.20
C ASP A 165 29.23 11.55 -0.13
N LYS A 166 29.63 10.76 0.87
CA LYS A 166 29.76 9.29 0.77
C LYS A 166 28.45 8.56 1.03
N LEU A 167 27.49 9.18 1.67
CA LEU A 167 26.16 8.61 1.92
C LEU A 167 25.14 9.13 0.91
N VAL A 168 25.25 8.68 -0.33
CA VAL A 168 24.39 9.11 -1.44
C VAL A 168 23.11 8.28 -1.46
N PHE A 169 21.96 8.93 -1.34
CA PHE A 169 20.68 8.25 -1.29
C PHE A 169 19.70 8.77 -2.36
N GLY A 170 19.36 7.92 -3.32
CA GLY A 170 18.39 8.21 -4.36
C GLY A 170 16.95 8.33 -3.85
N GLY A 171 16.15 9.18 -4.47
CA GLY A 171 14.75 9.36 -4.13
C GLY A 171 13.90 9.85 -5.31
N LYS A 172 12.59 9.70 -5.17
CA LYS A 172 11.65 10.15 -6.21
C LYS A 172 11.33 11.64 -6.04
N THR A 173 10.75 11.98 -4.90
CA THR A 173 10.48 13.36 -4.46
C THR A 173 10.67 13.42 -2.93
N PRO A 174 10.92 14.59 -2.35
CA PRO A 174 10.98 14.74 -0.90
C PRO A 174 9.68 14.33 -0.18
N THR A 175 8.53 14.42 -0.85
CA THR A 175 7.20 14.05 -0.34
C THR A 175 6.81 12.60 -0.63
N SER A 176 7.65 11.84 -1.33
CA SER A 176 7.39 10.41 -1.64
C SER A 176 7.74 9.48 -0.48
N SER A 177 7.61 8.18 -0.69
CA SER A 177 8.06 7.14 0.28
C SER A 177 9.53 7.27 0.70
N SER A 178 10.29 8.16 0.08
CA SER A 178 11.67 8.42 0.46
C SER A 178 11.78 9.17 1.79
N ILE A 179 10.77 9.96 2.17
CA ILE A 179 10.81 10.81 3.36
C ILE A 179 10.97 10.01 4.67
N ASN A 180 10.24 8.89 4.83
CA ASN A 180 10.33 8.11 6.06
C ASN A 180 11.72 7.49 6.27
N LYS A 181 12.48 7.21 5.20
CA LYS A 181 13.87 6.76 5.27
C LYS A 181 14.81 7.90 5.67
N ARG A 182 14.56 9.12 5.17
CA ARG A 182 15.34 10.32 5.54
C ARG A 182 15.12 10.70 6.99
N MET A 183 13.85 10.65 7.43
CA MET A 183 13.54 10.92 8.85
C MET A 183 14.15 9.84 9.76
N ALA A 184 14.14 8.57 9.35
CA ALA A 184 14.78 7.47 10.07
C ALA A 184 16.30 7.67 10.18
N LEU A 185 17.01 8.05 9.12
CA LEU A 185 18.44 8.37 9.16
C LEU A 185 18.70 9.65 10.00
N SER A 186 17.85 10.65 9.88
CA SER A 186 17.94 11.87 10.70
C SER A 186 17.76 11.57 12.21
N LEU A 187 16.92 10.60 12.59
CA LEU A 187 16.84 10.10 13.98
C LEU A 187 18.19 9.61 14.46
N LEU A 188 18.89 8.85 13.62
CA LEU A 188 20.24 8.36 13.92
C LEU A 188 21.31 9.45 13.88
N GLY A 189 20.97 10.71 13.62
CA GLY A 189 21.94 11.81 13.46
C GLY A 189 22.79 11.68 12.22
N VAL A 190 22.27 11.03 11.18
CA VAL A 190 22.98 10.76 9.91
C VAL A 190 22.50 11.70 8.83
N GLU A 191 23.42 12.43 8.22
CA GLU A 191 23.18 13.28 7.07
C GLU A 191 23.53 12.52 5.77
N VAL A 192 22.69 12.68 4.74
CA VAL A 192 22.87 12.05 3.44
C VAL A 192 22.85 13.08 2.32
N LYS A 193 23.56 12.80 1.24
CA LYS A 193 23.43 13.51 -0.03
C LYS A 193 22.21 12.96 -0.77
N ASP A 194 21.17 13.76 -0.87
CA ASP A 194 19.95 13.39 -1.58
C ASP A 194 20.07 13.61 -3.08
N VAL A 195 19.63 12.61 -3.86
CA VAL A 195 19.49 12.69 -5.32
C VAL A 195 18.05 12.42 -5.68
N TRP A 196 17.33 13.45 -6.15
CA TRP A 196 15.91 13.37 -6.46
C TRP A 196 15.62 13.18 -7.95
N GLY A 197 14.38 12.88 -8.31
CA GLY A 197 13.91 12.77 -9.69
C GLY A 197 13.80 11.33 -10.21
N MET A 198 14.13 10.34 -9.41
CA MET A 198 14.04 8.93 -9.82
C MET A 198 12.61 8.51 -10.15
N LYS A 199 12.42 7.80 -11.27
CA LYS A 199 11.09 7.42 -11.78
C LYS A 199 10.54 6.11 -11.16
N GLY A 200 11.20 5.55 -10.15
CA GLY A 200 10.79 4.33 -9.44
C GLY A 200 11.95 3.62 -8.77
N ASN A 201 11.64 2.53 -8.02
CA ASN A 201 12.68 1.74 -7.35
C ASN A 201 13.51 0.88 -8.32
N GLY A 202 13.00 0.56 -9.52
CA GLY A 202 13.79 -0.09 -10.57
C GLY A 202 15.00 0.74 -10.97
N PRO A 203 14.83 1.98 -11.51
CA PRO A 203 15.92 2.90 -11.80
C PRO A 203 16.82 3.21 -10.60
N MET A 204 16.27 3.33 -9.39
CA MET A 204 17.08 3.52 -8.17
C MET A 204 18.02 2.34 -7.90
N ALA A 205 17.53 1.12 -8.11
CA ALA A 205 18.35 -0.08 -7.93
C ALA A 205 19.46 -0.18 -8.98
N GLN A 206 19.20 0.18 -10.23
CA GLN A 206 20.24 0.24 -11.27
C GLN A 206 21.32 1.28 -10.94
N ALA A 207 20.94 2.46 -10.44
CA ALA A 207 21.90 3.47 -10.00
C ALA A 207 22.74 2.99 -8.78
N PHE A 208 22.10 2.26 -7.84
CA PHE A 208 22.81 1.61 -6.73
C PHE A 208 23.81 0.55 -7.23
N GLU A 209 23.39 -0.28 -8.18
CA GLU A 209 24.26 -1.30 -8.80
C GLU A 209 25.49 -0.70 -9.45
N ARG A 210 25.34 0.43 -10.16
CA ARG A 210 26.46 1.17 -10.77
C ARG A 210 27.32 1.96 -9.78
N GLY A 211 26.95 1.96 -8.47
CA GLY A 211 27.67 2.71 -7.44
C GLY A 211 27.35 4.21 -7.37
N GLU A 212 26.35 4.69 -8.12
CA GLU A 212 25.89 6.09 -8.05
C GLU A 212 25.22 6.40 -6.71
N PHE A 213 24.59 5.40 -6.09
CA PHE A 213 23.99 5.46 -4.76
C PHE A 213 24.68 4.47 -3.83
N THR A 214 25.00 4.92 -2.62
CA THR A 214 25.57 4.07 -1.57
C THR A 214 24.51 3.57 -0.60
N LEU A 215 23.36 4.23 -0.55
CA LEU A 215 22.19 3.83 0.22
C LEU A 215 20.98 3.69 -0.71
N ASN A 216 20.14 2.69 -0.45
CA ASN A 216 18.90 2.50 -1.18
C ASN A 216 17.83 1.80 -0.33
N PHE A 217 16.61 1.68 -0.85
CA PHE A 217 15.52 0.97 -0.22
C PHE A 217 14.57 0.32 -1.23
N ASP A 218 13.96 -0.77 -0.81
CA ASP A 218 12.79 -1.36 -1.49
C ASP A 218 11.73 -1.76 -0.45
N ASN A 219 10.52 -2.12 -0.89
CA ASN A 219 9.71 -2.91 0.02
C ASN A 219 10.37 -4.27 0.23
N SER A 220 10.17 -4.86 1.41
CA SER A 220 10.88 -6.05 1.88
C SER A 220 10.83 -7.21 0.90
N LEU A 221 9.64 -7.43 0.29
CA LEU A 221 9.43 -8.52 -0.64
C LEU A 221 10.08 -8.26 -2.01
N SER A 222 10.07 -7.01 -2.48
CA SER A 222 10.81 -6.63 -3.70
C SER A 222 12.31 -6.74 -3.52
N TYR A 223 12.82 -6.40 -2.35
CA TYR A 223 14.24 -6.62 -2.05
C TYR A 223 14.58 -8.11 -2.07
N LEU A 224 13.74 -8.95 -1.45
CA LEU A 224 13.92 -10.39 -1.44
C LEU A 224 13.94 -10.99 -2.86
N ASN A 225 12.97 -10.62 -3.70
CA ASN A 225 12.75 -11.25 -5.01
C ASN A 225 13.56 -10.60 -6.14
N ASN A 226 13.61 -9.25 -6.19
CA ASN A 226 14.12 -8.53 -7.34
C ASN A 226 15.57 -8.03 -7.13
N ARG A 227 16.14 -8.18 -5.91
CA ARG A 227 17.51 -7.78 -5.57
C ARG A 227 18.34 -8.96 -5.07
N LYS A 228 17.96 -10.16 -5.46
CA LYS A 228 18.69 -11.39 -5.14
C LYS A 228 20.16 -11.29 -5.59
N GLY A 229 20.40 -10.80 -6.81
CA GLY A 229 21.74 -10.61 -7.36
C GLY A 229 22.62 -9.66 -6.52
N PHE A 230 22.06 -8.64 -5.88
CA PHE A 230 22.83 -7.73 -5.01
C PHE A 230 23.37 -8.44 -3.77
N ARG A 231 22.61 -9.37 -3.21
CA ARG A 231 23.01 -10.17 -2.05
C ARG A 231 24.04 -11.24 -2.46
N GLU A 232 23.78 -11.92 -3.57
CA GLU A 232 24.64 -13.00 -4.08
C GLU A 232 26.01 -12.48 -4.54
N SER A 233 26.05 -11.30 -5.17
CA SER A 233 27.31 -10.64 -5.55
C SER A 233 28.01 -9.92 -4.40
N GLY A 234 27.33 -9.81 -3.23
CA GLY A 234 27.89 -9.14 -2.06
C GLY A 234 27.99 -7.62 -2.16
N ILE A 235 27.36 -6.97 -3.16
CA ILE A 235 27.41 -5.50 -3.29
C ILE A 235 26.50 -4.78 -2.28
N ALA A 236 25.48 -5.46 -1.76
CA ALA A 236 24.54 -4.88 -0.81
C ALA A 236 24.58 -5.58 0.57
N THR A 237 24.46 -4.78 1.61
CA THR A 237 24.25 -5.19 2.99
C THR A 237 22.91 -4.68 3.48
N GLU A 238 22.10 -5.55 4.09
CA GLU A 238 20.89 -5.19 4.78
C GLU A 238 21.23 -4.35 6.01
N LEU A 239 20.65 -3.16 6.12
CA LEU A 239 20.95 -2.26 7.24
C LEU A 239 19.88 -2.35 8.33
N TYR A 240 18.62 -2.12 7.95
CA TYR A 240 17.49 -2.24 8.87
C TYR A 240 16.17 -2.38 8.10
N THR A 241 15.15 -2.86 8.82
CA THR A 241 13.78 -2.84 8.35
C THR A 241 12.96 -1.75 9.07
N HIS A 242 11.78 -1.49 8.55
CA HIS A 242 10.79 -0.67 9.26
C HIS A 242 9.94 -1.47 10.25
N GLY A 243 10.18 -2.80 10.36
CA GLY A 243 9.32 -3.67 11.14
C GLY A 243 7.91 -3.79 10.56
N ALA A 244 7.02 -4.38 11.33
CA ALA A 244 5.61 -4.50 11.02
C ALA A 244 4.80 -4.41 12.32
N PRO A 245 3.63 -3.75 12.35
CA PRO A 245 2.75 -3.86 13.49
C PRO A 245 2.05 -5.22 13.51
N ASP A 246 1.56 -5.64 14.66
CA ASP A 246 0.67 -6.79 14.80
C ASP A 246 -0.72 -6.53 14.17
N SER A 247 -1.63 -7.49 14.27
CA SER A 247 -3.00 -7.38 13.76
C SER A 247 -3.83 -6.28 14.42
N GLN A 248 -3.42 -5.80 15.61
CA GLN A 248 -4.05 -4.70 16.35
C GLN A 248 -3.38 -3.35 16.07
N GLY A 249 -2.31 -3.32 15.28
CA GLY A 249 -1.56 -2.12 14.95
C GLY A 249 -0.50 -1.73 15.98
N LYS A 250 -0.17 -2.62 16.93
CA LYS A 250 0.90 -2.41 17.92
C LYS A 250 2.25 -2.74 17.30
N TRP A 251 3.27 -1.95 17.65
CA TRP A 251 4.64 -2.11 17.15
C TRP A 251 5.57 -2.84 18.11
N LYS A 252 5.11 -3.08 19.33
CA LYS A 252 5.83 -3.84 20.36
C LYS A 252 4.91 -4.93 20.93
N ASP A 253 5.52 -6.04 21.31
CA ASP A 253 4.86 -7.10 22.08
C ASP A 253 4.66 -6.71 23.56
N ALA A 254 4.10 -7.61 24.34
CA ALA A 254 3.86 -7.41 25.77
C ALA A 254 5.16 -7.21 26.58
N ASN A 255 6.29 -7.68 26.09
CA ASN A 255 7.62 -7.55 26.71
C ASN A 255 8.36 -6.28 26.23
N GLY A 256 7.71 -5.44 25.41
CA GLY A 256 8.30 -4.22 24.87
C GLY A 256 9.24 -4.44 23.69
N LYS A 257 9.35 -5.66 23.15
CA LYS A 257 10.17 -5.98 22.00
C LYS A 257 9.47 -5.58 20.70
N TYR A 258 10.20 -4.93 19.79
CA TYR A 258 9.66 -4.53 18.50
C TYR A 258 9.36 -5.72 17.58
N TYR A 259 8.21 -5.69 16.92
CA TYR A 259 7.88 -6.65 15.89
C TYR A 259 8.73 -6.39 14.64
N ARG A 260 9.57 -7.35 14.28
CA ARG A 260 10.38 -7.29 13.07
C ARG A 260 9.57 -7.59 11.82
N ASP A 261 10.11 -7.22 10.66
CA ASP A 261 9.52 -7.55 9.37
C ASP A 261 9.48 -9.08 9.19
N PRO A 262 8.29 -9.68 8.98
CA PRO A 262 8.16 -11.14 8.87
C PRO A 262 8.88 -11.72 7.65
N THR A 263 9.24 -10.89 6.66
CA THR A 263 10.07 -11.29 5.51
C THR A 263 11.55 -11.37 5.90
N TRP A 264 11.98 -10.56 6.89
CA TRP A 264 13.38 -10.38 7.31
C TRP A 264 13.50 -10.41 8.85
N PRO A 265 13.14 -11.54 9.50
CA PRO A 265 13.07 -11.61 10.97
C PRO A 265 14.44 -11.44 11.67
N ASN A 266 15.53 -11.68 10.94
CA ASN A 266 16.88 -11.57 11.48
C ASN A 266 17.51 -10.17 11.28
N VAL A 267 16.85 -9.28 10.51
CA VAL A 267 17.32 -7.91 10.31
C VAL A 267 16.66 -7.00 11.36
N PRO A 268 17.44 -6.21 12.12
CA PRO A 268 16.87 -5.33 13.14
C PRO A 268 15.95 -4.27 12.52
N THR A 269 15.05 -3.75 13.33
CA THR A 269 14.25 -2.58 12.97
C THR A 269 15.02 -1.30 13.22
N ILE A 270 14.61 -0.21 12.57
CA ILE A 270 15.14 1.13 12.87
C ILE A 270 14.95 1.54 14.32
N TYR A 271 13.90 1.04 14.98
CA TYR A 271 13.61 1.32 16.39
C TYR A 271 14.63 0.65 17.32
N GLU A 272 14.95 -0.63 17.07
CA GLU A 272 16.00 -1.37 17.79
C GLU A 272 17.36 -0.68 17.60
N ILE A 273 17.72 -0.33 16.37
CA ILE A 273 18.97 0.38 16.07
C ILE A 273 19.01 1.75 16.77
N TYR A 274 17.89 2.47 16.81
CA TYR A 274 17.84 3.76 17.49
C TYR A 274 18.03 3.61 19.01
N GLU A 275 17.24 2.77 19.67
CA GLU A 275 17.30 2.62 21.13
C GLU A 275 18.64 2.03 21.58
N GLU A 276 19.10 0.95 20.96
CA GLU A 276 20.35 0.28 21.32
C GLU A 276 21.61 1.06 20.86
N GLY A 277 21.53 1.70 19.69
CA GLY A 277 22.65 2.40 19.07
C GLY A 277 22.87 3.80 19.63
N THR A 278 21.84 4.47 20.16
CA THR A 278 21.94 5.83 20.71
C THR A 278 21.78 5.88 22.23
N GLY A 279 21.26 4.82 22.86
CA GLY A 279 20.90 4.79 24.28
C GLY A 279 19.65 5.62 24.61
N GLN A 280 18.93 6.13 23.62
CA GLN A 280 17.73 6.96 23.79
C GLN A 280 16.47 6.13 23.53
N LYS A 281 15.38 6.41 24.26
CA LYS A 281 14.09 5.82 24.00
C LYS A 281 13.50 6.36 22.69
N PHE A 282 12.77 5.53 21.95
CA PHE A 282 12.09 5.92 20.73
C PHE A 282 10.79 6.67 21.05
N GLU A 283 10.93 7.92 21.43
CA GLU A 283 9.85 8.80 21.87
C GLU A 283 10.05 10.25 21.40
N GLY A 284 9.10 11.10 21.68
CA GLY A 284 9.13 12.52 21.30
C GLY A 284 8.70 12.78 19.85
N PRO A 285 8.50 14.06 19.50
CA PRO A 285 7.88 14.45 18.23
C PRO A 285 8.60 13.91 16.98
N LYS A 286 9.93 13.89 17.00
CA LYS A 286 10.75 13.40 15.86
C LYS A 286 10.56 11.90 15.64
N ALA A 287 10.64 11.11 16.72
CA ALA A 287 10.47 9.65 16.65
C ALA A 287 9.04 9.28 16.28
N LEU A 288 8.03 9.87 16.94
CA LEU A 288 6.62 9.58 16.68
C LEU A 288 6.19 9.98 15.26
N SER A 289 6.65 11.13 14.74
CA SER A 289 6.39 11.53 13.36
C SER A 289 7.07 10.60 12.36
N THR A 290 8.27 10.10 12.67
CA THR A 290 8.94 9.08 11.84
C THR A 290 8.15 7.77 11.83
N LEU A 291 7.68 7.31 13.02
CA LEU A 291 6.83 6.13 13.15
C LEU A 291 5.52 6.27 12.37
N ALA A 292 4.88 7.43 12.42
CA ALA A 292 3.65 7.71 11.69
C ALA A 292 3.85 7.53 10.17
N LEU A 293 4.92 8.08 9.60
CA LEU A 293 5.24 7.88 8.18
C LEU A 293 5.68 6.44 7.86
N ILE A 294 6.31 5.73 8.79
CA ILE A 294 6.61 4.32 8.65
C ILE A 294 5.31 3.50 8.64
N ARG A 295 4.36 3.80 9.54
CA ARG A 295 3.03 3.19 9.58
C ARG A 295 2.32 3.31 8.24
N VAL A 296 2.23 4.53 7.68
CA VAL A 296 1.69 4.76 6.33
C VAL A 296 2.45 3.92 5.31
N GLY A 297 3.77 3.94 5.35
CA GLY A 297 4.64 3.23 4.42
C GLY A 297 4.52 1.72 4.45
N THR A 298 4.12 1.15 5.57
CA THR A 298 3.94 -0.29 5.77
C THR A 298 2.51 -0.72 5.47
N LEU A 299 1.52 -0.06 6.11
CA LEU A 299 0.11 -0.47 6.03
C LEU A 299 -0.56 -0.05 4.72
N ALA A 300 -0.25 1.15 4.20
CA ALA A 300 -0.75 1.63 2.90
C ALA A 300 0.30 1.44 1.78
N ASN A 301 0.99 0.28 1.76
CA ASN A 301 2.12 0.09 0.85
C ASN A 301 1.69 -0.11 -0.60
N LYS A 302 0.75 -1.02 -0.84
CA LYS A 302 0.18 -1.31 -2.16
C LYS A 302 -1.32 -1.50 -2.04
N SER A 303 -2.05 -1.04 -3.05
CA SER A 303 -3.47 -1.30 -3.20
C SER A 303 -3.90 -1.12 -4.65
N PHE A 304 -5.05 -1.68 -5.01
CA PHE A 304 -5.69 -1.40 -6.29
C PHE A 304 -7.01 -0.67 -6.06
N HIS A 305 -7.31 0.27 -6.93
CA HIS A 305 -8.48 1.14 -6.81
C HIS A 305 -9.16 1.33 -8.16
N LEU A 306 -10.49 1.45 -8.14
CA LEU A 306 -11.25 2.09 -9.21
C LEU A 306 -11.39 3.60 -8.93
N PRO A 307 -11.75 4.41 -9.93
CA PRO A 307 -11.96 5.84 -9.74
C PRO A 307 -13.16 6.14 -8.82
N LYS A 308 -13.23 7.34 -8.31
CA LYS A 308 -14.36 7.84 -7.51
C LYS A 308 -15.68 7.68 -8.26
N GLY A 309 -16.66 7.07 -7.61
CA GLY A 309 -17.98 6.83 -8.18
C GLY A 309 -17.98 5.82 -9.32
N ALA A 310 -17.03 4.89 -9.31
CA ALA A 310 -17.04 3.74 -10.20
C ALA A 310 -18.34 2.93 -10.04
N ASP A 311 -18.77 2.32 -11.13
CA ASP A 311 -19.91 1.42 -11.17
C ASP A 311 -19.80 0.35 -10.08
N LYS A 312 -20.91 0.12 -9.36
CA LYS A 312 -20.91 -0.76 -8.18
C LYS A 312 -20.75 -2.22 -8.57
N GLU A 313 -21.33 -2.63 -9.68
CA GLU A 313 -21.20 -4.00 -10.20
C GLU A 313 -19.78 -4.23 -10.68
N ALA A 314 -19.16 -3.25 -11.35
CA ALA A 314 -17.77 -3.33 -11.75
C ALA A 314 -16.83 -3.42 -10.54
N LEU A 315 -17.07 -2.63 -9.49
CA LEU A 315 -16.29 -2.71 -8.24
C LEU A 315 -16.46 -4.07 -7.56
N ALA A 316 -17.68 -4.59 -7.52
CA ALA A 316 -17.96 -5.92 -6.97
C ALA A 316 -17.25 -7.02 -7.77
N ALA A 317 -17.25 -6.94 -9.11
CA ALA A 317 -16.56 -7.89 -9.99
C ALA A 317 -15.04 -7.89 -9.77
N TRP A 318 -14.41 -6.73 -9.62
CA TRP A 318 -12.98 -6.63 -9.30
C TRP A 318 -12.65 -7.24 -7.93
N ARG A 319 -13.48 -6.98 -6.92
CA ARG A 319 -13.32 -7.53 -5.56
C ARG A 319 -13.49 -9.04 -5.54
N ASP A 320 -14.49 -9.57 -6.25
CA ASP A 320 -14.72 -11.00 -6.41
C ASP A 320 -13.56 -11.68 -7.15
N ALA A 321 -13.11 -11.12 -8.27
CA ALA A 321 -11.97 -11.65 -9.02
C ALA A 321 -10.70 -11.77 -8.15
N LEU A 322 -10.40 -10.76 -7.31
CA LEU A 322 -9.28 -10.84 -6.40
C LEU A 322 -9.53 -11.80 -5.23
N THR A 323 -10.74 -11.93 -4.74
CA THR A 323 -11.11 -12.93 -3.72
C THR A 323 -10.87 -14.35 -4.27
N LYS A 324 -11.35 -14.64 -5.49
CA LYS A 324 -11.10 -15.91 -6.17
C LYS A 324 -9.61 -16.13 -6.44
N THR A 325 -8.86 -15.08 -6.79
CA THR A 325 -7.41 -15.17 -6.93
C THR A 325 -6.73 -15.65 -5.64
N MET A 326 -7.17 -15.17 -4.46
CA MET A 326 -6.56 -15.55 -3.19
C MET A 326 -6.74 -17.03 -2.83
N THR A 327 -7.72 -17.70 -3.41
CA THR A 327 -8.04 -19.12 -3.22
C THR A 327 -7.67 -20.00 -4.44
N ASP A 328 -7.16 -19.41 -5.52
CA ASP A 328 -6.74 -20.13 -6.72
C ASP A 328 -5.56 -21.06 -6.42
N PRO A 329 -5.63 -22.37 -6.80
CA PRO A 329 -4.58 -23.34 -6.53
C PRO A 329 -3.22 -22.99 -7.16
N ASP A 330 -3.22 -22.38 -8.37
CA ASP A 330 -1.97 -21.98 -9.03
C ASP A 330 -1.41 -20.69 -8.44
N PHE A 331 -2.28 -19.79 -7.97
CA PHE A 331 -1.85 -18.64 -7.20
C PHE A 331 -1.28 -19.06 -5.83
N ALA A 332 -1.85 -20.06 -5.18
CA ALA A 332 -1.37 -20.57 -3.89
C ALA A 332 0.12 -20.96 -3.95
N LYS A 333 0.58 -21.56 -5.05
CA LYS A 333 2.00 -21.89 -5.29
C LYS A 333 2.92 -20.66 -5.36
N LYS A 334 2.37 -19.49 -5.70
CA LYS A 334 3.11 -18.22 -5.86
C LYS A 334 2.80 -17.22 -4.76
N LYS A 335 1.79 -17.46 -3.93
CA LYS A 335 1.24 -16.53 -2.95
C LYS A 335 2.30 -15.92 -2.03
N ALA A 336 3.15 -16.75 -1.44
CA ALA A 336 4.22 -16.29 -0.56
C ALA A 336 5.22 -15.37 -1.29
N LYS A 337 5.57 -15.68 -2.54
CA LYS A 337 6.47 -14.86 -3.38
C LYS A 337 5.81 -13.54 -3.80
N VAL A 338 4.50 -13.53 -4.06
CA VAL A 338 3.76 -12.36 -4.58
C VAL A 338 3.25 -11.47 -3.45
N LEU A 339 2.69 -12.05 -2.39
CA LEU A 339 2.04 -11.31 -1.30
C LEU A 339 2.92 -11.20 -0.05
N GLY A 340 3.86 -12.13 0.17
CA GLY A 340 4.63 -12.21 1.41
C GLY A 340 3.80 -12.76 2.56
N LYS A 341 4.15 -12.34 3.78
CA LYS A 341 3.54 -12.82 5.03
C LYS A 341 2.57 -11.81 5.68
N PHE A 342 2.29 -10.68 5.01
CA PHE A 342 1.36 -9.68 5.51
C PHE A 342 -0.09 -10.05 5.19
N THR A 343 -1.01 -9.69 6.09
CA THR A 343 -2.45 -9.89 5.87
C THR A 343 -2.95 -8.95 4.77
N VAL A 344 -3.61 -9.54 3.79
CA VAL A 344 -4.27 -8.84 2.69
C VAL A 344 -5.73 -8.61 3.05
N THR A 345 -6.27 -7.43 2.72
CA THR A 345 -7.68 -7.12 2.90
C THR A 345 -8.32 -6.70 1.57
N ILE A 346 -9.58 -7.12 1.36
CA ILE A 346 -10.35 -6.85 0.13
C ILE A 346 -11.64 -6.12 0.49
N GLY A 347 -12.07 -5.21 -0.37
CA GLY A 347 -13.34 -4.53 -0.26
C GLY A 347 -13.39 -3.47 0.84
N GLU A 348 -14.50 -3.40 1.57
CA GLU A 348 -14.70 -2.36 2.60
C GLU A 348 -13.69 -2.44 3.75
N PRO A 349 -13.26 -3.62 4.24
CA PRO A 349 -12.15 -3.70 5.19
C PRO A 349 -10.85 -3.06 4.68
N ALA A 350 -10.59 -3.11 3.36
CA ALA A 350 -9.43 -2.44 2.77
C ALA A 350 -9.55 -0.91 2.82
N ARG A 351 -10.77 -0.36 2.63
CA ARG A 351 -11.06 1.08 2.78
C ARG A 351 -10.79 1.54 4.21
N VAL A 352 -11.38 0.85 5.18
CA VAL A 352 -11.23 1.18 6.61
C VAL A 352 -9.76 1.13 7.01
N ALA A 353 -9.04 0.07 6.63
CA ALA A 353 -7.62 -0.09 6.96
C ALA A 353 -6.75 0.99 6.31
N LEU A 354 -7.00 1.32 5.03
CA LEU A 354 -6.27 2.39 4.34
C LEU A 354 -6.50 3.74 5.01
N HIS A 355 -7.76 4.11 5.26
CA HIS A 355 -8.09 5.39 5.89
C HIS A 355 -7.47 5.52 7.28
N LYS A 356 -7.53 4.45 8.10
CA LYS A 356 -6.88 4.41 9.42
C LYS A 356 -5.35 4.56 9.31
N ALA A 357 -4.73 3.91 8.33
CA ALA A 357 -3.28 3.97 8.14
C ALA A 357 -2.76 5.38 7.82
N ILE A 358 -3.55 6.19 7.10
CA ILE A 358 -3.14 7.51 6.61
C ILE A 358 -3.53 8.68 7.55
N ILE A 359 -3.98 8.41 8.78
CA ILE A 359 -4.25 9.47 9.76
C ILE A 359 -2.92 9.94 10.35
N LEU A 360 -2.73 11.26 10.40
CA LEU A 360 -1.65 11.93 11.11
C LEU A 360 -2.23 12.89 12.16
N SER A 361 -1.64 12.93 13.36
CA SER A 361 -2.02 13.89 14.40
C SER A 361 -1.59 15.33 14.01
N LYS A 362 -2.05 16.32 14.77
CA LYS A 362 -1.64 17.73 14.57
C LYS A 362 -0.14 17.90 14.80
N GLU A 363 0.39 17.25 15.82
CA GLU A 363 1.81 17.30 16.22
C GLU A 363 2.68 16.62 15.16
N GLU A 364 2.28 15.44 14.67
CA GLU A 364 2.95 14.73 13.57
C GLU A 364 3.00 15.60 12.31
N LYS A 365 1.89 16.21 11.94
CA LYS A 365 1.81 17.13 10.78
C LYS A 365 2.71 18.35 10.98
N ALA A 366 2.69 18.99 12.14
CA ALA A 366 3.52 20.15 12.42
C ALA A 366 5.00 19.83 12.30
N TYR A 367 5.45 18.73 12.91
CA TYR A 367 6.84 18.29 12.82
C TYR A 367 7.27 17.96 11.38
N ILE A 368 6.45 17.21 10.64
CA ILE A 368 6.75 16.84 9.26
C ILE A 368 6.82 18.07 8.36
N LYS A 369 5.91 19.02 8.51
CA LYS A 369 5.95 20.31 7.79
C LYS A 369 7.26 21.05 7.99
N GLU A 370 7.65 21.21 9.26
CA GLU A 370 8.88 21.91 9.60
C GLU A 370 10.11 21.17 9.07
N TYR A 371 10.17 19.84 9.25
CA TYR A 371 11.26 19.02 8.70
C TYR A 371 11.42 19.19 7.20
N VAL A 372 10.32 19.13 6.44
CA VAL A 372 10.35 19.26 4.96
C VAL A 372 10.70 20.68 4.54
N LYS A 373 10.19 21.69 5.25
CA LYS A 373 10.49 23.09 4.98
C LYS A 373 11.98 23.39 5.21
N VAL A 374 12.52 23.00 6.37
CA VAL A 374 13.93 23.27 6.73
C VAL A 374 14.88 22.50 5.81
N ARG A 375 14.60 21.22 5.52
CA ARG A 375 15.52 20.38 4.80
C ARG A 375 15.46 20.53 3.28
N TYR A 376 14.28 20.78 2.75
CA TYR A 376 14.02 20.76 1.29
C TYR A 376 13.44 22.05 0.75
N ASN A 377 13.23 23.06 1.59
CA ASN A 377 12.61 24.33 1.23
C ASN A 377 11.25 24.15 0.50
N LEU A 378 10.45 23.18 0.96
CA LEU A 378 9.13 22.89 0.40
C LEU A 378 8.02 23.24 1.39
N LYS A 379 6.98 23.91 0.90
CA LYS A 379 5.74 24.17 1.64
C LYS A 379 4.74 23.06 1.36
N LEU A 380 4.21 22.45 2.43
CA LEU A 380 3.20 21.39 2.36
C LEU A 380 1.81 21.93 2.67
N ASN A 381 0.79 21.44 1.96
CA ASN A 381 -0.62 21.82 2.12
C ASN A 381 -1.39 20.73 2.92
N MET A 382 -0.92 20.35 4.13
CA MET A 382 -1.51 19.26 4.93
C MET A 382 -2.16 19.79 6.21
#